data_4847e3aad96fe0157384353264c202ac
#
_entry.id   4847e3aad96fe0157384353264c202ac
#
_cell.length_a   1.000
_cell.length_b   1.000
_cell.length_c   1.000
_cell.angle_alpha   90.00
_cell.angle_beta   90.00
_cell.angle_gamma   90.00
#
_symmetry.space_group_name_H-M   'P 1'
#
loop_
_entity.id
_entity.type
_entity.pdbx_description
1 polymer ?
#
loop_
_entity_poly.entity_id
_entity_poly.type
_entity_poly.pdbx_seq_one_letter_code
_entity_poly.pdbx_strand_id
1 'polypeptide(L)'
;MAAKYIEVEGNENIIFCERGIRTFETEMRNTLDLAGAYMIKEKTGYPVIVDPSHGTGKRELIEPMVRAILALGLDGVMVEVHPNPDEAKSDAAQTIGYDSYERIVKYFEEFNENRI
;
A
#
# COMPACT_ATOMS: atom_id res chain seq x y z
N MET A 1 -6.91 -8.46 15.53
CA MET A 1 -7.36 -8.15 16.91
C MET A 1 -8.05 -6.79 16.99
N ALA A 2 -7.42 -5.71 16.49
CA ALA A 2 -8.03 -4.37 16.51
C ALA A 2 -9.37 -4.33 15.78
N ALA A 3 -9.49 -4.96 14.61
CA ALA A 3 -10.72 -5.01 13.85
C ALA A 3 -11.87 -5.65 14.63
N LYS A 4 -11.56 -6.68 15.41
CA LYS A 4 -12.54 -7.38 16.22
C LYS A 4 -13.17 -6.46 17.27
N TYR A 5 -12.35 -5.63 17.90
CA TYR A 5 -12.85 -4.65 18.87
C TYR A 5 -13.79 -3.63 18.22
N ILE A 6 -13.45 -3.19 17.02
CA ILE A 6 -14.29 -2.23 16.28
C ILE A 6 -15.62 -2.87 15.91
N GLU A 7 -15.62 -4.12 15.46
CA GLU A 7 -16.84 -4.86 15.12
C GLU A 7 -17.74 -5.03 16.35
N VAL A 8 -17.16 -5.36 17.49
CA VAL A 8 -17.92 -5.54 18.74
C VAL A 8 -18.64 -4.26 19.13
N GLU A 9 -18.05 -3.08 18.83
CA GLU A 9 -18.70 -1.79 19.05
C GLU A 9 -19.75 -1.42 17.99
N GLY A 10 -20.01 -2.31 17.03
CA GLY A 10 -21.06 -2.13 16.04
C GLY A 10 -20.63 -1.43 14.77
N ASN A 11 -19.34 -1.20 14.56
CA ASN A 11 -18.84 -0.54 13.36
C ASN A 11 -18.17 -1.56 12.41
N GLU A 12 -18.79 -1.76 11.26
CA GLU A 12 -18.29 -2.65 10.22
C GLU A 12 -17.54 -1.91 9.09
N ASN A 13 -17.39 -0.60 9.20
CA ASN A 13 -16.63 0.20 8.23
C ASN A 13 -15.13 0.12 8.56
N ILE A 14 -14.51 -0.99 8.16
CA ILE A 14 -13.13 -1.32 8.49
C ILE A 14 -12.32 -1.45 7.20
N ILE A 15 -11.13 -0.87 7.19
CA ILE A 15 -10.14 -1.02 6.13
C ILE A 15 -8.84 -1.48 6.78
N PHE A 16 -8.28 -2.60 6.29
CA PHE A 16 -6.96 -3.05 6.72
C PHE A 16 -5.88 -2.39 5.88
N CYS A 17 -4.75 -2.06 6.49
CA CYS A 17 -3.60 -1.50 5.78
C CYS A 17 -2.35 -2.28 6.12
N GLU A 18 -1.73 -2.90 5.11
CA GLU A 18 -0.43 -3.54 5.24
C GLU A 18 0.67 -2.51 5.07
N ARG A 19 1.50 -2.29 6.09
CA ARG A 19 2.57 -1.30 6.10
C ARG A 19 3.98 -1.90 6.18
N GLY A 20 4.07 -3.21 6.24
CA GLY A 20 5.33 -3.90 6.40
C GLY A 20 5.69 -4.17 7.86
N ILE A 21 6.57 -5.12 8.03
CA ILE A 21 7.11 -5.49 9.35
C ILE A 21 8.63 -5.53 9.25
N ARG A 22 9.30 -5.30 10.38
CA ARG A 22 10.74 -5.39 10.43
C ARG A 22 11.15 -6.87 10.44
N THR A 23 12.11 -7.21 9.57
CA THR A 23 12.62 -8.57 9.43
C THR A 23 14.15 -8.57 9.38
N PHE A 24 14.75 -9.70 9.03
CA PHE A 24 16.18 -9.82 8.81
C PHE A 24 16.66 -9.09 7.54
N GLU A 25 15.73 -8.76 6.65
CA GLU A 25 16.06 -8.09 5.41
C GLU A 25 16.59 -6.70 5.71
N THR A 26 17.72 -6.31 5.09
CA THR A 26 18.41 -5.04 5.36
C THR A 26 18.41 -4.08 4.18
N GLU A 27 18.05 -4.55 2.98
CA GLU A 27 17.99 -3.71 1.78
C GLU A 27 16.80 -2.77 1.79
N MET A 28 15.73 -3.15 2.48
CA MET A 28 14.51 -2.36 2.60
C MET A 28 14.27 -1.98 4.06
N ARG A 29 13.50 -0.91 4.28
CA ARG A 29 13.13 -0.46 5.62
C ARG A 29 12.34 -1.53 6.38
N ASN A 30 11.37 -2.12 5.70
CA ASN A 30 10.53 -3.18 6.23
C ASN A 30 10.27 -4.21 5.13
N THR A 31 9.64 -5.29 5.48
CA THR A 31 9.20 -6.30 4.52
C THR A 31 7.68 -6.23 4.38
N LEU A 32 7.20 -6.04 3.14
CA LEU A 32 5.77 -6.06 2.84
C LEU A 32 5.28 -7.51 2.73
N ASP A 33 4.21 -7.81 3.43
CA ASP A 33 3.57 -9.12 3.36
C ASP A 33 2.33 -9.06 2.47
N LEU A 34 2.56 -9.11 1.16
CA LEU A 34 1.47 -9.05 0.18
C LEU A 34 0.60 -10.31 0.23
N ALA A 35 1.20 -11.47 0.47
CA ALA A 35 0.45 -12.70 0.61
C ALA A 35 -0.49 -12.65 1.81
N GLY A 36 0.00 -12.15 2.94
CA GLY A 36 -0.81 -11.95 4.14
C GLY A 36 -1.94 -10.97 3.93
N ALA A 37 -1.68 -9.88 3.21
CA ALA A 37 -2.70 -8.88 2.88
C ALA A 37 -3.81 -9.53 2.04
N TYR A 38 -3.44 -10.31 1.03
CA TYR A 38 -4.41 -11.03 0.21
C TYR A 38 -5.25 -12.01 1.06
N MET A 39 -4.60 -12.75 1.97
CA MET A 39 -5.29 -13.68 2.84
C MET A 39 -6.30 -12.98 3.77
N ILE A 40 -5.96 -11.81 4.28
CA ILE A 40 -6.87 -11.03 5.12
C ILE A 40 -8.13 -10.64 4.32
N LYS A 41 -7.94 -10.18 3.09
CA LYS A 41 -9.07 -9.84 2.22
C LYS A 41 -9.97 -11.05 1.98
N GLU A 42 -9.39 -12.20 1.66
CA GLU A 42 -10.15 -13.41 1.42
C GLU A 42 -10.92 -13.89 2.66
N LYS A 43 -10.31 -13.77 3.83
CA LYS A 43 -10.92 -14.25 5.08
C LYS A 43 -11.96 -13.31 5.65
N THR A 44 -11.77 -12.00 5.50
CA THR A 44 -12.64 -11.00 6.15
C THR A 44 -13.66 -10.38 5.20
N GLY A 45 -13.34 -10.29 3.91
CA GLY A 45 -14.14 -9.55 2.95
C GLY A 45 -14.02 -8.04 3.06
N TYR A 46 -13.30 -7.53 4.05
CA TYR A 46 -13.08 -6.09 4.20
C TYR A 46 -12.09 -5.57 3.17
N PRO A 47 -12.17 -4.28 2.81
CA PRO A 47 -11.15 -3.67 1.97
C PRO A 47 -9.77 -3.76 2.60
N VAL A 48 -8.76 -4.03 1.76
CA VAL A 48 -7.37 -4.07 2.18
C VAL A 48 -6.57 -3.17 1.26
N ILE A 49 -5.84 -2.22 1.84
CA ILE A 49 -4.90 -1.36 1.13
C ILE A 49 -3.48 -1.68 1.58
N VAL A 50 -2.51 -1.27 0.79
CA VAL A 50 -1.10 -1.49 1.10
C VAL A 50 -0.35 -0.17 1.05
N ASP A 51 0.57 0.01 1.97
CA ASP A 51 1.45 1.18 2.05
C ASP A 51 2.86 0.78 1.65
N PRO A 52 3.21 0.83 0.35
CA PRO A 52 4.55 0.47 -0.09
C PRO A 52 5.61 1.50 0.30
N SER A 53 5.20 2.74 0.60
CA SER A 53 6.12 3.78 1.05
C SER A 53 6.78 3.39 2.36
N HIS A 54 5.99 3.10 3.38
CA HIS A 54 6.51 2.65 4.67
C HIS A 54 7.04 1.22 4.60
N GLY A 55 6.41 0.37 3.78
CA GLY A 55 6.80 -1.02 3.67
C GLY A 55 8.19 -1.20 3.09
N THR A 56 8.52 -0.52 2.01
CA THR A 56 9.81 -0.68 1.36
C THR A 56 10.86 0.35 1.81
N GLY A 57 10.43 1.56 2.13
CA GLY A 57 11.34 2.65 2.45
C GLY A 57 12.16 3.16 1.27
N LYS A 58 11.81 2.73 0.05
CA LYS A 58 12.57 3.07 -1.17
C LYS A 58 11.64 3.54 -2.27
N ARG A 59 11.92 4.74 -2.78
CA ARG A 59 11.14 5.38 -3.84
C ARG A 59 11.03 4.52 -5.10
N GLU A 60 12.12 3.91 -5.52
CA GLU A 60 12.19 3.11 -6.74
C GLU A 60 11.34 1.84 -6.70
N LEU A 61 10.91 1.41 -5.52
CA LEU A 61 10.08 0.23 -5.38
C LEU A 61 8.58 0.53 -5.38
N ILE A 62 8.19 1.79 -5.30
CA ILE A 62 6.77 2.17 -5.15
C ILE A 62 5.95 1.74 -6.37
N GLU A 63 6.34 2.15 -7.57
CA GLU A 63 5.57 1.83 -8.78
C GLU A 63 5.48 0.32 -9.05
N PRO A 64 6.59 -0.45 -8.95
CA PRO A 64 6.49 -1.91 -9.10
C PRO A 64 5.56 -2.55 -8.07
N MET A 65 5.60 -2.06 -6.83
CA MET A 65 4.72 -2.60 -5.78
C MET A 65 3.25 -2.28 -6.07
N VAL A 66 2.96 -1.08 -6.56
CA VAL A 66 1.59 -0.70 -6.95
C VAL A 66 1.05 -1.67 -8.00
N ARG A 67 1.85 -2.02 -8.99
CA ARG A 67 1.45 -2.98 -10.02
C ARG A 67 1.15 -4.36 -9.43
N ALA A 68 1.98 -4.81 -8.50
CA ALA A 68 1.77 -6.08 -7.81
C ALA A 68 0.48 -6.07 -6.99
N ILE A 69 0.24 -4.97 -6.28
CA ILE A 69 -0.95 -4.79 -5.46
C ILE A 69 -2.21 -4.83 -6.31
N LEU A 70 -2.19 -4.16 -7.45
CA LEU A 70 -3.31 -4.18 -8.41
C LEU A 70 -3.54 -5.58 -8.97
N ALA A 71 -2.46 -6.29 -9.33
CA ALA A 71 -2.55 -7.64 -9.86
C ALA A 71 -3.17 -8.62 -8.85
N LEU A 72 -2.93 -8.41 -7.56
CA LEU A 72 -3.53 -9.22 -6.50
C LEU A 72 -5.02 -8.89 -6.28
N GLY A 73 -5.51 -7.79 -6.84
CA GLY A 73 -6.90 -7.39 -6.63
C GLY A 73 -7.16 -6.75 -5.28
N LEU A 74 -6.14 -6.22 -4.63
CA LEU A 74 -6.30 -5.46 -3.40
C LEU A 74 -6.92 -4.09 -3.71
N ASP A 75 -7.44 -3.42 -2.69
CA ASP A 75 -8.37 -2.32 -2.90
C ASP A 75 -7.72 -0.96 -3.11
N GLY A 76 -6.47 -0.80 -2.72
CA GLY A 76 -5.79 0.47 -2.92
C GLY A 76 -4.40 0.53 -2.34
N VAL A 77 -3.79 1.70 -2.45
CA VAL A 77 -2.46 1.97 -1.93
C VAL A 77 -2.45 3.27 -1.15
N MET A 78 -1.50 3.38 -0.23
CA MET A 78 -1.20 4.61 0.48
C MET A 78 0.24 4.98 0.14
N VAL A 79 0.45 6.18 -0.39
CA VAL A 79 1.79 6.64 -0.79
C VAL A 79 2.06 8.05 -0.27
N GLU A 80 3.32 8.33 0.01
CA GLU A 80 3.76 9.66 0.39
C GLU A 80 4.21 10.43 -0.85
N VAL A 81 3.67 11.63 -1.05
CA VAL A 81 3.89 12.45 -2.24
C VAL A 81 4.38 13.83 -1.83
N HIS A 82 5.33 14.38 -2.57
CA HIS A 82 5.84 15.73 -2.39
C HIS A 82 6.29 16.30 -3.73
N PRO A 83 6.06 17.60 -4.01
CA PRO A 83 6.50 18.19 -5.29
C PRO A 83 8.02 18.08 -5.49
N ASN A 84 8.78 18.10 -4.40
CA ASN A 84 10.24 17.93 -4.40
C ASN A 84 10.58 16.86 -3.36
N PRO A 85 10.52 15.56 -3.72
CA PRO A 85 10.61 14.47 -2.75
C PRO A 85 11.83 14.51 -1.83
N ASP A 86 12.99 14.95 -2.35
CA ASP A 86 14.22 15.03 -1.55
C ASP A 86 14.15 16.11 -0.48
N GLU A 87 13.21 17.04 -0.59
CA GLU A 87 12.98 18.10 0.38
C GLU A 87 11.89 17.78 1.39
N ALA A 88 11.29 16.60 1.31
CA ALA A 88 10.29 16.17 2.28
C ALA A 88 10.90 16.18 3.69
N LYS A 89 10.13 16.67 4.66
CA LYS A 89 10.61 16.81 6.04
C LYS A 89 10.79 15.47 6.74
N SER A 90 10.09 14.44 6.29
CA SER A 90 10.20 13.09 6.82
C SER A 90 10.14 12.09 5.68
N ASP A 91 10.82 10.96 5.84
CA ASP A 91 10.74 9.83 4.92
C ASP A 91 11.01 10.18 3.45
N ALA A 92 11.95 11.12 3.21
CA ALA A 92 12.27 11.58 1.85
C ALA A 92 12.66 10.42 0.91
N ALA A 93 13.38 9.42 1.42
CA ALA A 93 13.85 8.30 0.61
C ALA A 93 12.72 7.46 0.01
N GLN A 94 11.55 7.48 0.63
CA GLN A 94 10.38 6.71 0.21
C GLN A 94 9.27 7.57 -0.40
N THR A 95 9.44 8.89 -0.40
CA THR A 95 8.45 9.84 -0.93
C THR A 95 8.60 9.95 -2.45
N ILE A 96 7.49 9.94 -3.17
CA ILE A 96 7.47 10.06 -4.62
C ILE A 96 7.10 11.49 -5.06
N GLY A 97 7.46 11.83 -6.30
CA GLY A 97 7.05 13.09 -6.90
C GLY A 97 5.70 13.00 -7.59
N TYR A 98 5.24 14.14 -8.13
CA TYR A 98 3.94 14.20 -8.81
C TYR A 98 3.90 13.38 -10.09
N ASP A 99 5.01 13.28 -10.84
CA ASP A 99 5.06 12.49 -12.06
C ASP A 99 4.81 11.01 -11.78
N SER A 100 5.45 10.49 -10.73
CA SER A 100 5.25 9.11 -10.31
C SER A 100 3.80 8.89 -9.83
N TYR A 101 3.27 9.84 -9.08
CA TYR A 101 1.88 9.78 -8.62
C TYR A 101 0.91 9.73 -9.79
N GLU A 102 1.12 10.55 -10.83
CA GLU A 102 0.27 10.52 -12.02
C GLU A 102 0.31 9.18 -12.73
N ARG A 103 1.50 8.56 -12.81
CA ARG A 103 1.61 7.21 -13.39
C ARG A 103 0.85 6.18 -12.57
N ILE A 104 0.90 6.28 -11.25
CA ILE A 104 0.15 5.39 -10.37
C ILE A 104 -1.35 5.52 -10.59
N VAL A 105 -1.86 6.73 -10.70
CA VAL A 105 -3.28 6.98 -10.99
C VAL A 105 -3.67 6.31 -12.31
N LYS A 106 -2.82 6.42 -13.33
CA LYS A 106 -3.06 5.78 -14.62
C LYS A 106 -3.10 4.26 -14.53
N TYR A 107 -2.23 3.66 -13.71
CA TYR A 107 -2.25 2.21 -13.50
C TYR A 107 -3.59 1.76 -12.92
N PHE A 108 -4.13 2.50 -11.97
CA PHE A 108 -5.45 2.21 -11.41
C PHE A 108 -6.55 2.36 -12.44
N GLU A 109 -6.53 3.42 -13.24
CA GLU A 109 -7.52 3.65 -14.29
C GLU A 109 -7.50 2.53 -15.33
N GLU A 110 -6.32 2.18 -15.84
CA GLU A 110 -6.15 1.13 -16.83
C GLU A 110 -6.58 -0.23 -16.30
N PHE A 111 -6.23 -0.53 -15.07
CA PHE A 111 -6.62 -1.78 -14.42
C PHE A 111 -8.14 -1.88 -14.31
N ASN A 112 -8.81 -0.82 -13.91
CA ASN A 112 -10.26 -0.79 -13.78
C ASN A 112 -10.97 -0.88 -15.13
N GLU A 113 -10.43 -0.27 -16.20
CA GLU A 113 -10.98 -0.35 -17.54
C GLU A 113 -10.93 -1.77 -18.12
N ASN A 114 -9.88 -2.52 -17.78
CA ASN A 114 -9.69 -3.89 -18.25
C ASN A 114 -10.35 -4.94 -17.35
N ARG A 115 -11.00 -4.50 -16.30
CA ARG A 115 -11.66 -5.36 -15.35
C ARG A 115 -13.07 -5.68 -15.84
N ILE A 116 -13.37 -6.94 -15.97
CA ILE A 116 -14.67 -7.39 -16.42
C ILE A 116 -15.56 -7.81 -15.25
#